data_1fc65dd0b01aaf2c8e5d8dc5a411ccc1
#
_entry.id   1fc65dd0b01aaf2c8e5d8dc5a411ccc1
#
_cell.length_a   1.000
_cell.length_b   1.000
_cell.length_c   1.000
_cell.angle_alpha   90.00
_cell.angle_beta   90.00
_cell.angle_gamma   90.00
#
_symmetry.space_group_name_H-M   'P 1'
#
loop_
_entity.id
_entity.type
_entity.pdbx_description
1 polymer ?
#
loop_
_entity_poly.entity_id
_entity_poly.type
_entity_poly.pdbx_seq_one_letter_code
_entity_poly.pdbx_strand_id
1 'polypeptide(L)'
;MADEMLKAQVKAYVETNWEDIVKDIEDLVAIRSVENMAEATEQMPYGPEPYQALCKGVEIADRLGLDAHNCDGHIGYADLAGESDKQIAIIAHTDIVPEGSGWTFDPFKLTRKDGYLIGRGVLDDKGPLVLELYCAKYFAEQVAKTGKKLPYTLRCIIGNNEETEMADVEWYLENFEQPEFLFSPDADF
;
A
#
# COMPACT_ATOMS: atom_id res chain seq x y z
N MET A 1 -25.77 0.05 -16.81
CA MET A 1 -25.27 1.24 -17.55
C MET A 1 -24.28 2.06 -16.73
N ALA A 2 -24.60 2.53 -15.51
CA ALA A 2 -23.63 3.27 -14.69
C ALA A 2 -22.40 2.42 -14.29
N ASP A 3 -22.60 1.17 -13.94
CA ASP A 3 -21.53 0.22 -13.61
C ASP A 3 -20.58 -0.05 -14.80
N GLU A 4 -21.09 -0.21 -16.00
CA GLU A 4 -20.26 -0.41 -17.21
C GLU A 4 -19.44 0.84 -17.58
N MET A 5 -20.01 2.03 -17.35
CA MET A 5 -19.27 3.28 -17.55
C MET A 5 -18.12 3.41 -16.52
N LEU A 6 -18.37 3.09 -15.26
CA LEU A 6 -17.34 3.13 -14.22
C LEU A 6 -16.23 2.13 -14.52
N LYS A 7 -16.56 0.89 -14.90
CA LYS A 7 -15.57 -0.13 -15.30
C LYS A 7 -14.70 0.35 -16.46
N ALA A 8 -15.30 0.97 -17.47
CA ALA A 8 -14.54 1.51 -18.60
C ALA A 8 -13.60 2.66 -18.18
N GLN A 9 -14.07 3.54 -17.29
CA GLN A 9 -13.24 4.63 -16.75
C GLN A 9 -12.07 4.11 -15.93
N VAL A 10 -12.32 3.15 -15.02
CA VAL A 10 -11.27 2.53 -14.20
C VAL A 10 -10.26 1.80 -15.08
N LYS A 11 -10.72 1.05 -16.08
CA LYS A 11 -9.83 0.37 -17.03
C LYS A 11 -8.91 1.37 -17.75
N ALA A 12 -9.49 2.44 -18.31
CA ALA A 12 -8.70 3.47 -18.99
C ALA A 12 -7.71 4.18 -18.04
N TYR A 13 -8.09 4.39 -16.78
CA TYR A 13 -7.23 4.96 -15.76
C TYR A 13 -6.04 4.03 -15.45
N VAL A 14 -6.28 2.75 -15.25
CA VAL A 14 -5.23 1.76 -15.03
C VAL A 14 -4.29 1.67 -16.23
N GLU A 15 -4.83 1.59 -17.45
CA GLU A 15 -4.02 1.56 -18.68
C GLU A 15 -3.14 2.81 -18.82
N THR A 16 -3.64 3.97 -18.44
CA THR A 16 -2.88 5.24 -18.49
C THR A 16 -1.76 5.30 -17.46
N ASN A 17 -1.97 4.75 -16.25
CA ASN A 17 -1.00 4.80 -15.16
C ASN A 17 -0.18 3.50 -15.03
N TRP A 18 -0.32 2.54 -15.94
CA TRP A 18 0.23 1.19 -15.80
C TRP A 18 1.73 1.14 -15.56
N GLU A 19 2.49 1.91 -16.34
CA GLU A 19 3.96 1.92 -16.21
C GLU A 19 4.42 2.55 -14.89
N ASP A 20 3.72 3.57 -14.40
CA ASP A 20 3.99 4.18 -13.10
C ASP A 20 3.63 3.23 -11.96
N ILE A 21 2.48 2.54 -12.03
CA ILE A 21 2.07 1.50 -11.09
C ILE A 21 3.14 0.41 -11.00
N VAL A 22 3.57 -0.12 -12.14
CA VAL A 22 4.57 -1.19 -12.15
C VAL A 22 5.93 -0.70 -11.65
N LYS A 23 6.29 0.56 -11.91
CA LYS A 23 7.51 1.16 -11.38
C LYS A 23 7.48 1.27 -9.85
N ASP A 24 6.36 1.67 -9.27
CA ASP A 24 6.20 1.75 -7.82
C ASP A 24 6.23 0.36 -7.15
N ILE A 25 5.62 -0.64 -7.79
CA ILE A 25 5.74 -2.04 -7.34
C ILE A 25 7.21 -2.49 -7.39
N GLU A 26 7.93 -2.19 -8.48
CA GLU A 26 9.35 -2.52 -8.62
C GLU A 26 10.18 -1.89 -7.50
N ASP A 27 9.94 -0.62 -7.18
CA ASP A 27 10.68 0.10 -6.13
C ASP A 27 10.46 -0.53 -4.75
N LEU A 28 9.24 -0.97 -4.43
CA LEU A 28 8.94 -1.70 -3.19
C LEU A 28 9.52 -3.12 -3.20
N VAL A 29 9.39 -3.87 -4.29
CA VAL A 29 9.92 -5.23 -4.43
C VAL A 29 11.45 -5.25 -4.26
N ALA A 30 12.15 -4.20 -4.67
CA ALA A 30 13.60 -4.09 -4.53
C ALA A 30 14.07 -4.04 -3.05
N ILE A 31 13.17 -3.79 -2.10
CA ILE A 31 13.47 -3.74 -0.67
C ILE A 31 13.12 -5.10 -0.06
N ARG A 32 14.13 -5.78 0.54
CA ARG A 32 13.96 -7.05 1.25
C ARG A 32 13.40 -6.80 2.66
N SER A 33 12.15 -6.41 2.77
CA SER A 33 11.48 -5.98 4.00
C SER A 33 11.08 -7.15 4.92
N VAL A 34 12.01 -8.06 5.21
CA VAL A 34 11.83 -9.14 6.18
C VAL A 34 12.13 -8.60 7.58
N GLU A 35 11.25 -8.92 8.54
CA GLU A 35 11.46 -8.54 9.95
C GLU A 35 12.85 -8.94 10.46
N ASN A 36 13.50 -8.04 11.20
CA ASN A 36 14.80 -8.27 11.83
C ASN A 36 14.86 -7.65 13.22
N MET A 37 14.32 -8.35 14.20
CA MET A 37 14.27 -7.89 15.60
C MET A 37 15.65 -7.72 16.23
N ALA A 38 16.71 -8.35 15.67
CA ALA A 38 18.08 -8.16 16.18
C ALA A 38 18.64 -6.76 15.91
N GLU A 39 18.10 -6.07 14.90
CA GLU A 39 18.47 -4.70 14.51
C GLU A 39 17.32 -3.70 14.76
N ALA A 40 16.29 -4.12 15.49
CA ALA A 40 15.17 -3.25 15.84
C ALA A 40 15.62 -2.11 16.78
N THR A 41 15.00 -0.95 16.59
CA THR A 41 15.19 0.25 17.41
C THR A 41 13.83 0.90 17.67
N GLU A 42 13.78 1.89 18.56
CA GLU A 42 12.56 2.66 18.80
C GLU A 42 11.99 3.30 17.51
N GLN A 43 12.84 3.73 16.59
CA GLN A 43 12.44 4.32 15.31
C GLN A 43 12.15 3.26 14.22
N MET A 44 12.72 2.07 14.36
CA MET A 44 12.61 0.97 13.41
C MET A 44 12.18 -0.30 14.15
N PRO A 45 10.94 -0.37 14.64
CA PRO A 45 10.50 -1.40 15.58
C PRO A 45 10.59 -2.82 15.04
N TYR A 46 10.52 -3.00 13.72
CA TYR A 46 10.59 -4.32 13.04
C TYR A 46 11.89 -4.52 12.26
N GLY A 47 12.85 -3.59 12.44
CA GLY A 47 14.15 -3.63 11.76
C GLY A 47 14.28 -2.62 10.60
N PRO A 48 15.51 -2.48 10.06
CA PRO A 48 15.81 -1.44 9.08
C PRO A 48 15.14 -1.63 7.72
N GLU A 49 15.03 -2.88 7.21
CA GLU A 49 14.45 -3.13 5.90
C GLU A 49 12.91 -2.94 5.87
N PRO A 50 12.12 -3.43 6.83
CA PRO A 50 10.71 -3.08 6.93
C PRO A 50 10.49 -1.57 7.05
N TYR A 51 11.28 -0.88 7.88
CA TYR A 51 11.22 0.58 7.99
C TYR A 51 11.49 1.29 6.65
N GLN A 52 12.47 0.81 5.87
CA GLN A 52 12.76 1.36 4.54
C GLN A 52 11.59 1.17 3.59
N ALA A 53 10.92 0.01 3.62
CA ALA A 53 9.76 -0.28 2.79
C ALA A 53 8.55 0.58 3.18
N LEU A 54 8.29 0.75 4.48
CA LEU A 54 7.29 1.67 5.00
C LEU A 54 7.52 3.10 4.51
N CYS A 55 8.75 3.61 4.67
CA CYS A 55 9.12 4.94 4.18
C CYS A 55 8.88 5.09 2.67
N LYS A 56 9.17 4.04 1.88
CA LYS A 56 8.93 4.04 0.44
C LYS A 56 7.43 4.05 0.12
N GLY A 57 6.61 3.29 0.81
CA GLY A 57 5.15 3.32 0.66
C GLY A 57 4.57 4.72 0.95
N VAL A 58 5.01 5.34 2.05
CA VAL A 58 4.62 6.71 2.41
C VAL A 58 5.10 7.74 1.37
N GLU A 59 6.33 7.62 0.86
CA GLU A 59 6.86 8.47 -0.22
C GLU A 59 6.02 8.37 -1.50
N ILE A 60 5.62 7.14 -1.87
CA ILE A 60 4.74 6.93 -3.03
C ILE A 60 3.40 7.62 -2.80
N ALA A 61 2.78 7.45 -1.65
CA ALA A 61 1.49 8.06 -1.31
C ALA A 61 1.54 9.59 -1.36
N ASP A 62 2.58 10.21 -0.77
CA ASP A 62 2.80 11.66 -0.81
C ASP A 62 2.96 12.17 -2.25
N ARG A 63 3.78 11.49 -3.06
CA ARG A 63 3.96 11.82 -4.49
C ARG A 63 2.67 11.70 -5.29
N LEU A 64 1.76 10.80 -4.92
CA LEU A 64 0.44 10.66 -5.52
C LEU A 64 -0.56 11.73 -5.06
N GLY A 65 -0.16 12.62 -4.14
CA GLY A 65 -0.94 13.75 -3.67
C GLY A 65 -1.90 13.43 -2.52
N LEU A 66 -1.63 12.37 -1.78
CA LEU A 66 -2.35 12.01 -0.55
C LEU A 66 -1.65 12.63 0.67
N ASP A 67 -2.38 12.83 1.76
CA ASP A 67 -1.81 13.30 3.03
C ASP A 67 -1.20 12.10 3.78
N ALA A 68 0.11 11.89 3.55
CA ALA A 68 0.80 10.66 3.92
C ALA A 68 1.66 10.82 5.18
N HIS A 69 1.60 9.85 6.08
CA HIS A 69 2.26 9.86 7.38
C HIS A 69 2.94 8.54 7.71
N ASN A 70 4.17 8.62 8.23
CA ASN A 70 4.85 7.53 8.91
C ASN A 70 4.62 7.70 10.41
N CYS A 71 4.05 6.71 11.07
CA CYS A 71 3.68 6.72 12.47
C CYS A 71 4.77 6.01 13.30
N ASP A 72 5.81 6.74 13.64
CA ASP A 72 6.93 6.29 14.49
C ASP A 72 7.58 4.96 14.02
N GLY A 73 7.52 4.67 12.72
CA GLY A 73 8.09 3.46 12.12
C GLY A 73 7.25 2.19 12.32
N HIS A 74 6.14 2.25 13.06
CA HIS A 74 5.27 1.09 13.26
C HIS A 74 4.40 0.82 12.03
N ILE A 75 3.70 1.85 11.55
CA ILE A 75 2.72 1.77 10.48
C ILE A 75 2.66 3.11 9.76
N GLY A 76 2.12 3.14 8.55
CA GLY A 76 1.83 4.38 7.85
C GLY A 76 0.36 4.51 7.50
N TYR A 77 -0.05 5.70 7.11
CA TYR A 77 -1.32 5.91 6.45
C TYR A 77 -1.26 7.08 5.47
N ALA A 78 -2.20 7.10 4.54
CA ALA A 78 -2.37 8.18 3.59
C ALA A 78 -3.86 8.49 3.41
N ASP A 79 -4.25 9.75 3.58
CA ASP A 79 -5.63 10.20 3.56
C ASP A 79 -5.97 11.00 2.31
N LEU A 80 -7.15 10.73 1.76
CA LEU A 80 -7.89 11.63 0.92
C LEU A 80 -9.05 12.21 1.74
N ALA A 81 -8.91 13.44 2.21
CA ALA A 81 -9.88 14.09 3.09
C ALA A 81 -11.27 14.24 2.44
N GLY A 82 -12.28 13.73 3.11
CA GLY A 82 -13.69 13.80 2.75
C GLY A 82 -14.42 15.04 3.29
N GLU A 83 -15.76 14.97 3.30
CA GLU A 83 -16.64 15.96 3.93
C GLU A 83 -16.74 15.75 5.44
N SER A 84 -16.41 14.54 5.93
CA SER A 84 -16.41 14.16 7.35
C SER A 84 -15.13 13.44 7.72
N ASP A 85 -14.83 13.42 9.01
CA ASP A 85 -13.69 12.69 9.61
C ASP A 85 -13.94 11.17 9.71
N LYS A 86 -15.15 10.71 9.43
CA LYS A 86 -15.45 9.28 9.32
C LYS A 86 -14.63 8.64 8.23
N GLN A 87 -13.99 7.52 8.56
CA GLN A 87 -13.04 6.87 7.67
C GLN A 87 -13.61 5.59 7.06
N ILE A 88 -13.39 5.43 5.77
CA ILE A 88 -13.37 4.13 5.10
C ILE A 88 -11.92 3.83 4.77
N ALA A 89 -11.42 2.69 5.22
CA ALA A 89 -10.01 2.35 5.07
C ALA A 89 -9.79 1.09 4.21
N ILE A 90 -8.65 1.08 3.54
CA ILE A 90 -8.05 -0.08 2.90
C ILE A 90 -6.74 -0.31 3.64
N ILE A 91 -6.37 -1.57 3.92
CA ILE A 91 -5.11 -1.92 4.55
C ILE A 91 -4.38 -2.96 3.70
N ALA A 92 -3.13 -2.68 3.41
CA ALA A 92 -2.16 -3.57 2.78
C ALA A 92 -0.80 -3.36 3.46
N HIS A 93 0.17 -4.27 3.24
CA HIS A 93 1.44 -4.22 3.96
C HIS A 93 2.68 -4.18 3.06
N THR A 94 3.79 -3.75 3.64
CA THR A 94 5.08 -3.60 2.95
C THR A 94 6.10 -4.66 3.35
N ASP A 95 5.94 -5.30 4.49
CA ASP A 95 6.80 -6.39 4.94
C ASP A 95 6.53 -7.67 4.13
N ILE A 96 7.42 -8.62 4.23
CA ILE A 96 7.39 -9.88 3.48
C ILE A 96 7.96 -11.03 4.31
N VAL A 97 7.48 -12.24 4.07
CA VAL A 97 8.19 -13.45 4.54
C VAL A 97 9.55 -13.60 3.84
N PRO A 98 10.52 -14.29 4.45
CA PRO A 98 11.78 -14.62 3.78
C PRO A 98 11.53 -15.26 2.41
N GLU A 99 12.35 -14.90 1.43
CA GLU A 99 12.20 -15.31 0.03
C GLU A 99 12.24 -16.84 -0.16
N GLY A 100 12.93 -17.56 0.73
CA GLY A 100 13.13 -18.99 0.59
C GLY A 100 14.07 -19.35 -0.57
N SER A 101 13.92 -20.55 -1.13
CA SER A 101 14.76 -21.08 -2.21
C SER A 101 13.93 -21.52 -3.42
N GLY A 102 14.59 -21.78 -4.55
CA GLY A 102 13.94 -22.30 -5.77
C GLY A 102 13.44 -21.25 -6.74
N TRP A 103 13.74 -19.99 -6.54
CA TRP A 103 13.40 -18.92 -7.46
C TRP A 103 14.13 -19.11 -8.82
N THR A 104 13.37 -18.97 -9.91
CA THR A 104 13.92 -18.94 -11.28
C THR A 104 14.47 -17.56 -11.64
N PHE A 105 13.91 -16.51 -11.06
CA PHE A 105 14.31 -15.12 -11.20
C PHE A 105 14.72 -14.56 -9.84
N ASP A 106 15.46 -13.46 -9.82
CA ASP A 106 15.80 -12.74 -8.59
C ASP A 106 14.49 -12.27 -7.90
N PRO A 107 14.18 -12.69 -6.66
CA PRO A 107 12.96 -12.33 -5.96
C PRO A 107 12.83 -10.83 -5.69
N PHE A 108 13.94 -10.10 -5.62
CA PHE A 108 13.98 -8.66 -5.34
C PHE A 108 14.19 -7.80 -6.58
N LYS A 109 14.06 -8.40 -7.75
CA LYS A 109 14.08 -7.69 -9.03
C LYS A 109 12.82 -8.03 -9.82
N LEU A 110 11.92 -7.07 -9.92
CA LEU A 110 10.67 -7.27 -10.65
C LEU A 110 10.94 -7.77 -12.08
N THR A 111 10.42 -8.94 -12.41
CA THR A 111 10.52 -9.54 -13.74
C THR A 111 9.16 -9.51 -14.43
N ARG A 112 9.10 -8.93 -15.63
CA ARG A 112 7.91 -8.99 -16.50
C ARG A 112 8.10 -10.11 -17.51
N LYS A 113 7.23 -11.12 -17.46
CA LYS A 113 7.30 -12.27 -18.36
C LYS A 113 5.92 -12.87 -18.62
N ASP A 114 5.62 -13.12 -19.88
CA ASP A 114 4.40 -13.82 -20.34
C ASP A 114 3.09 -13.23 -19.76
N GLY A 115 3.05 -11.92 -19.55
CA GLY A 115 1.90 -11.20 -18.97
C GLY A 115 1.86 -11.20 -17.44
N TYR A 116 2.89 -11.72 -16.77
CA TYR A 116 3.02 -11.74 -15.32
C TYR A 116 4.06 -10.74 -14.82
N LEU A 117 3.84 -10.25 -13.60
CA LEU A 117 4.84 -9.60 -12.75
C LEU A 117 5.33 -10.63 -11.74
N ILE A 118 6.64 -10.85 -11.67
CA ILE A 118 7.25 -11.89 -10.84
C ILE A 118 8.25 -11.25 -9.89
N GLY A 119 8.07 -11.47 -8.59
CA GLY A 119 8.94 -11.00 -7.50
C GLY A 119 8.31 -11.27 -6.15
N ARG A 120 9.11 -11.28 -5.07
CA ARG A 120 8.61 -11.43 -3.70
C ARG A 120 7.84 -10.16 -3.32
N GLY A 121 6.61 -10.31 -2.80
CA GLY A 121 5.73 -9.20 -2.43
C GLY A 121 4.90 -8.62 -3.59
N VAL A 122 5.05 -9.10 -4.83
CA VAL A 122 4.22 -8.62 -5.96
C VAL A 122 2.74 -8.92 -5.74
N LEU A 123 2.43 -10.09 -5.21
CA LEU A 123 1.06 -10.53 -4.92
C LEU A 123 0.70 -10.21 -3.48
N ASP A 124 1.60 -10.46 -2.56
CA ASP A 124 1.47 -10.45 -1.12
C ASP A 124 2.62 -9.61 -0.51
N ASP A 125 2.39 -8.33 -0.22
CA ASP A 125 1.18 -7.53 -0.45
C ASP A 125 1.54 -6.14 -1.06
N LYS A 126 2.84 -5.96 -1.50
CA LYS A 126 3.36 -4.69 -2.06
C LYS A 126 2.64 -4.27 -3.35
N GLY A 127 2.20 -5.25 -4.16
CA GLY A 127 1.41 -4.96 -5.37
C GLY A 127 0.04 -4.40 -5.02
N PRO A 128 -0.77 -5.09 -4.22
CA PRO A 128 -2.04 -4.57 -3.71
C PRO A 128 -1.91 -3.23 -2.99
N LEU A 129 -0.86 -3.02 -2.17
CA LEU A 129 -0.56 -1.72 -1.56
C LEU A 129 -0.46 -0.60 -2.60
N VAL A 130 0.31 -0.80 -3.66
CA VAL A 130 0.41 0.22 -4.72
C VAL A 130 -0.94 0.44 -5.38
N LEU A 131 -1.70 -0.62 -5.63
CA LEU A 131 -3.04 -0.51 -6.24
C LEU A 131 -4.02 0.27 -5.38
N GLU A 132 -4.01 0.11 -4.05
CA GLU A 132 -4.86 0.91 -3.17
C GLU A 132 -4.50 2.40 -3.21
N LEU A 133 -3.21 2.74 -3.23
CA LEU A 133 -2.75 4.12 -3.35
C LEU A 133 -3.19 4.75 -4.69
N TYR A 134 -3.11 4.01 -5.79
CA TYR A 134 -3.62 4.47 -7.09
C TYR A 134 -5.14 4.53 -7.14
N CYS A 135 -5.85 3.70 -6.39
CA CYS A 135 -7.30 3.83 -6.19
C CYS A 135 -7.63 5.16 -5.50
N ALA A 136 -6.93 5.49 -4.41
CA ALA A 136 -7.11 6.77 -3.72
C ALA A 136 -6.77 7.97 -4.63
N LYS A 137 -5.68 7.89 -5.41
CA LYS A 137 -5.32 8.88 -6.43
C LYS A 137 -6.44 9.08 -7.47
N TYR A 138 -7.06 7.99 -7.95
CA TYR A 138 -8.20 8.08 -8.87
C TYR A 138 -9.31 8.95 -8.27
N PHE A 139 -9.69 8.72 -7.03
CA PHE A 139 -10.71 9.53 -6.35
C PHE A 139 -10.24 10.96 -6.13
N ALA A 140 -8.98 11.19 -5.78
CA ALA A 140 -8.41 12.53 -5.67
C ALA A 140 -8.54 13.32 -6.99
N GLU A 141 -8.27 12.68 -8.13
CA GLU A 141 -8.48 13.28 -9.45
C GLU A 141 -9.95 13.58 -9.74
N GLN A 142 -10.89 12.70 -9.33
CA GLN A 142 -12.32 12.98 -9.49
C GLN A 142 -12.78 14.16 -8.62
N VAL A 143 -12.28 14.25 -7.38
CA VAL A 143 -12.52 15.39 -6.49
C VAL A 143 -11.99 16.69 -7.12
N ALA A 144 -10.76 16.67 -7.64
CA ALA A 144 -10.16 17.82 -8.30
C ALA A 144 -10.96 18.28 -9.54
N LYS A 145 -11.45 17.33 -10.35
CA LYS A 145 -12.25 17.61 -11.56
C LYS A 145 -13.65 18.15 -11.26
N THR A 146 -14.27 17.66 -10.20
CA THR A 146 -15.69 17.95 -9.92
C THR A 146 -15.90 18.99 -8.83
N GLY A 147 -14.89 19.24 -8.00
CA GLY A 147 -14.98 20.02 -6.76
C GLY A 147 -15.82 19.37 -5.66
N LYS A 148 -16.23 18.11 -5.84
CA LYS A 148 -17.05 17.36 -4.87
C LYS A 148 -16.16 16.39 -4.09
N LYS A 149 -16.08 16.59 -2.78
CA LYS A 149 -15.41 15.66 -1.88
C LYS A 149 -16.22 14.36 -1.74
N LEU A 150 -15.54 13.29 -1.30
CA LEU A 150 -16.20 12.08 -0.82
C LEU A 150 -16.95 12.39 0.48
N PRO A 151 -18.04 11.70 0.81
CA PRO A 151 -18.78 11.93 2.06
C PRO A 151 -18.00 11.49 3.32
N TYR A 152 -16.92 10.73 3.14
CA TYR A 152 -16.02 10.20 4.16
C TYR A 152 -14.57 10.42 3.75
N THR A 153 -13.65 10.38 4.69
CA THR A 153 -12.22 10.34 4.42
C THR A 153 -11.86 8.92 3.96
N LEU A 154 -11.19 8.82 2.80
CA LEU A 154 -10.62 7.55 2.34
C LEU A 154 -9.20 7.44 2.87
N ARG A 155 -8.92 6.40 3.68
CA ARG A 155 -7.62 6.12 4.27
C ARG A 155 -7.02 4.86 3.66
N CYS A 156 -5.77 4.97 3.17
CA CYS A 156 -4.92 3.83 2.85
C CYS A 156 -4.01 3.59 4.05
N ILE A 157 -4.07 2.42 4.68
CA ILE A 157 -3.21 2.04 5.79
C ILE A 157 -2.07 1.20 5.25
N ILE A 158 -0.84 1.61 5.55
CA ILE A 158 0.40 1.01 5.05
C ILE A 158 1.00 0.19 6.19
N GLY A 159 0.68 -1.11 6.24
CA GLY A 159 1.19 -2.06 7.23
C GLY A 159 2.67 -2.34 7.06
N ASN A 160 3.30 -2.82 8.12
CA ASN A 160 4.76 -3.04 8.18
C ASN A 160 5.18 -4.24 9.02
N ASN A 161 4.22 -5.04 9.56
CA ASN A 161 4.50 -6.23 10.37
C ASN A 161 3.38 -7.29 10.26
N GLU A 162 2.72 -7.39 9.11
CA GLU A 162 1.61 -8.33 8.92
C GLU A 162 2.09 -9.78 8.99
N GLU A 163 3.19 -10.10 8.31
CA GLU A 163 3.73 -11.44 8.07
C GLU A 163 4.26 -12.17 9.33
N THR A 164 4.29 -11.49 10.47
CA THR A 164 4.79 -12.05 11.73
C THR A 164 3.75 -11.99 12.83
N GLU A 165 3.55 -10.85 13.50
CA GLU A 165 2.70 -10.76 14.68
C GLU A 165 1.59 -9.70 14.56
N MET A 166 1.49 -8.96 13.45
CA MET A 166 0.56 -7.85 13.25
C MET A 166 0.66 -6.76 14.36
N ALA A 167 1.86 -6.60 14.93
CA ALA A 167 2.09 -5.66 16.02
C ALA A 167 1.91 -4.18 15.57
N ASP A 168 2.03 -3.91 14.29
CA ASP A 168 1.74 -2.63 13.66
C ASP A 168 0.25 -2.28 13.73
N VAL A 169 -0.64 -3.26 13.48
CA VAL A 169 -2.10 -3.09 13.59
C VAL A 169 -2.51 -2.92 15.05
N GLU A 170 -1.94 -3.68 15.99
CA GLU A 170 -2.18 -3.49 17.43
C GLU A 170 -1.78 -2.06 17.84
N TRP A 171 -0.61 -1.60 17.43
CA TRP A 171 -0.14 -0.24 17.69
C TRP A 171 -1.08 0.81 17.08
N TYR A 172 -1.58 0.59 15.85
CA TYR A 172 -2.55 1.49 15.22
C TYR A 172 -3.84 1.62 16.03
N LEU A 173 -4.40 0.50 16.50
CA LEU A 173 -5.62 0.46 17.27
C LEU A 173 -5.51 1.12 18.66
N GLU A 174 -4.30 1.18 19.22
CA GLU A 174 -4.01 1.88 20.48
C GLU A 174 -3.88 3.41 20.29
N ASN A 175 -3.52 3.88 19.11
CA ASN A 175 -3.15 5.27 18.86
C ASN A 175 -4.14 6.04 17.96
N PHE A 176 -5.01 5.35 17.22
CA PHE A 176 -5.97 5.94 16.29
C PHE A 176 -7.39 5.41 16.48
N GLU A 177 -8.37 6.21 16.08
CA GLU A 177 -9.75 5.75 15.97
C GLU A 177 -9.89 4.71 14.86
N GLN A 178 -10.72 3.68 15.12
CA GLN A 178 -11.02 2.65 14.13
C GLN A 178 -11.85 3.24 12.98
N PRO A 179 -11.55 2.87 11.73
CA PRO A 179 -12.41 3.21 10.60
C PRO A 179 -13.82 2.64 10.75
N GLU A 180 -14.82 3.34 10.22
CA GLU A 180 -16.21 2.84 10.17
C GLU A 180 -16.33 1.56 9.32
N PHE A 181 -15.46 1.43 8.31
CA PHE A 181 -15.34 0.27 7.46
C PHE A 181 -13.87 0.09 7.04
N LEU A 182 -13.40 -1.15 7.08
CA LEU A 182 -12.05 -1.52 6.65
C LEU A 182 -12.12 -2.80 5.83
N PHE A 183 -11.34 -2.88 4.77
CA PHE A 183 -11.08 -4.13 4.04
C PHE A 183 -9.61 -4.23 3.64
N SER A 184 -9.15 -5.48 3.43
CA SER A 184 -7.82 -5.76 2.89
C SER A 184 -7.95 -6.37 1.50
N PRO A 185 -7.12 -5.97 0.51
CA PRO A 185 -6.97 -6.66 -0.77
C PRO A 185 -6.03 -7.87 -0.69
N ASP A 186 -5.44 -8.11 0.46
CA ASP A 186 -4.59 -9.25 0.74
C ASP A 186 -5.35 -10.58 0.57
N ALA A 187 -4.76 -11.55 -0.11
CA ALA A 187 -5.43 -12.80 -0.45
C ALA A 187 -4.46 -13.99 -0.50
N ASP A 188 -4.88 -15.08 0.10
CA ASP A 188 -4.29 -16.41 -0.10
C ASP A 188 -4.73 -17.04 -1.42
N PHE A 189 -3.79 -17.68 -2.12
CA PHE A 189 -4.04 -18.48 -3.33
C PHE A 189 -3.51 -19.89 -3.20
#